data_6ea6fc8d60e31fcbbc62491f2b9a610c
#
_entry.id   6ea6fc8d60e31fcbbc62491f2b9a610c
#
_cell.length_a   1.000
_cell.length_b   1.000
_cell.length_c   1.000
_cell.angle_alpha   90.00
_cell.angle_beta   90.00
_cell.angle_gamma   90.00
#
_symmetry.space_group_name_H-M   'P 1'
#
loop_
_entity.id
_entity.type
_entity.pdbx_description
1 polymer ?
#
loop_
_entity_poly.entity_id
_entity_poly.type
_entity_poly.pdbx_seq_one_letter_code
_entity_poly.pdbx_strand_id
1 'polypeptide(L)'
;QLEADEITRFDIAAKRLGLYPKLKRALTLGRLGGGVMMLGLPGSVDTEAKPGPLSYIHVMSAHRTPIGPIIRDLSSPYFGQPSYYTITGQSGAVQVHPSRVIPFKGQPIADLYESGNDPNVFWGDSVLQSCINAVNNATIAQNEIASLIAEAKVDVYSVSRLADMLLQDNGDAIVAKRFQ
;
A
#
# COMPACT_ATOMS: atom_id res chain seq x y z
N GLN A 1 22.83 -37.63 6.95
CA GLN A 1 22.85 -37.18 8.36
C GLN A 1 23.25 -35.68 8.46
N LEU A 2 24.26 -35.21 7.73
CA LEU A 2 24.67 -33.78 7.74
C LEU A 2 23.55 -32.87 7.28
N GLU A 3 22.82 -33.24 6.24
CA GLU A 3 21.70 -32.47 5.70
C GLU A 3 20.53 -32.33 6.71
N ALA A 4 20.22 -33.38 7.47
CA ALA A 4 19.17 -33.33 8.49
C ALA A 4 19.53 -32.40 9.67
N ASP A 5 20.80 -32.38 10.07
CA ASP A 5 21.29 -31.48 11.12
C ASP A 5 21.26 -30.00 10.67
N GLU A 6 21.58 -29.72 9.43
CA GLU A 6 21.53 -28.36 8.85
C GLU A 6 20.10 -27.84 8.75
N ILE A 7 19.16 -28.67 8.32
CA ILE A 7 17.73 -28.34 8.28
C ILE A 7 17.22 -28.01 9.69
N THR A 8 17.58 -28.82 10.66
CA THR A 8 17.17 -28.61 12.05
C THR A 8 17.74 -27.31 12.63
N ARG A 9 18.99 -27.00 12.34
CA ARG A 9 19.64 -25.73 12.74
C ARG A 9 18.95 -24.52 12.09
N PHE A 10 18.62 -24.63 10.81
CA PHE A 10 17.89 -23.60 10.10
C PHE A 10 16.51 -23.36 10.72
N ASP A 11 15.75 -24.41 10.98
CA ASP A 11 14.40 -24.31 11.59
C ASP A 11 14.44 -23.66 12.97
N ILE A 12 15.42 -23.99 13.80
CA ILE A 12 15.64 -23.36 15.11
C ILE A 12 15.92 -21.86 14.92
N ALA A 13 16.81 -21.50 14.01
CA ALA A 13 17.18 -20.13 13.74
C ALA A 13 15.99 -19.35 13.15
N ALA A 14 15.24 -19.93 12.22
CA ALA A 14 14.06 -19.35 11.60
C ALA A 14 12.96 -19.06 12.65
N LYS A 15 12.71 -19.99 13.57
CA LYS A 15 11.77 -19.80 14.68
C LYS A 15 12.24 -18.70 15.64
N ARG A 16 13.52 -18.69 16.03
CA ARG A 16 14.11 -17.68 16.92
C ARG A 16 13.98 -16.28 16.35
N LEU A 17 14.22 -16.12 15.06
CA LEU A 17 14.17 -14.84 14.37
C LEU A 17 12.76 -14.43 13.94
N GLY A 18 11.77 -15.32 14.03
CA GLY A 18 10.42 -15.11 13.52
C GLY A 18 10.41 -14.91 12.01
N LEU A 19 11.17 -15.71 11.26
CA LEU A 19 11.40 -15.53 9.83
C LEU A 19 10.09 -15.57 9.03
N TYR A 20 9.26 -16.60 9.22
CA TYR A 20 8.06 -16.81 8.43
C TYR A 20 7.04 -15.66 8.50
N PRO A 21 6.63 -15.17 9.70
CA PRO A 21 5.70 -14.04 9.78
C PRO A 21 6.32 -12.74 9.24
N LYS A 22 7.62 -12.55 9.40
CA LYS A 22 8.32 -11.38 8.85
C LYS A 22 8.41 -11.45 7.33
N LEU A 23 8.69 -12.61 6.76
CA LEU A 23 8.70 -12.83 5.32
C LEU A 23 7.31 -12.60 4.72
N LYS A 24 6.26 -13.15 5.34
CA LYS A 24 4.88 -12.90 4.92
C LYS A 24 4.57 -11.39 4.90
N ARG A 25 4.96 -10.66 5.94
CA ARG A 25 4.80 -9.20 6.00
C ARG A 25 5.59 -8.49 4.91
N ALA A 26 6.84 -8.87 4.66
CA ALA A 26 7.68 -8.28 3.62
C ALA A 26 7.08 -8.48 2.22
N LEU A 27 6.59 -9.69 1.92
CA LEU A 27 5.89 -10.00 0.67
C LEU A 27 4.60 -9.18 0.51
N THR A 28 3.83 -9.02 1.60
CA THR A 28 2.62 -8.18 1.58
C THR A 28 2.98 -6.72 1.28
N LEU A 29 4.01 -6.17 1.92
CA LEU A 29 4.49 -4.81 1.66
C LEU A 29 4.99 -4.64 0.23
N GLY A 30 5.74 -5.61 -0.31
CA GLY A 30 6.15 -5.62 -1.71
C GLY A 30 4.96 -5.48 -2.66
N ARG A 31 3.86 -6.19 -2.40
CA ARG A 31 2.64 -6.10 -3.22
C ARG A 31 1.90 -4.77 -3.07
N LEU A 32 2.06 -4.08 -1.94
CA LEU A 32 1.36 -2.81 -1.63
C LEU A 32 2.13 -1.55 -2.04
N GLY A 33 3.36 -1.65 -2.49
CA GLY A 33 4.17 -0.50 -2.90
C GLY A 33 5.59 -0.52 -2.37
N GLY A 34 6.09 -1.69 -2.00
CA GLY A 34 7.46 -1.91 -1.60
C GLY A 34 7.70 -1.95 -0.09
N GLY A 35 8.78 -2.61 0.25
CA GLY A 35 9.25 -2.74 1.63
C GLY A 35 10.65 -3.28 1.70
N VAL A 36 11.23 -3.27 2.88
CA VAL A 36 12.57 -3.79 3.14
C VAL A 36 12.55 -4.80 4.28
N MET A 37 13.43 -5.76 4.16
CA MET A 37 13.83 -6.64 5.25
C MET A 37 15.27 -6.30 5.62
N MET A 38 15.48 -5.69 6.77
CA MET A 38 16.79 -5.38 7.31
C MET A 38 17.35 -6.57 8.09
N LEU A 39 18.59 -6.90 7.83
CA LEU A 39 19.34 -8.00 8.43
C LEU A 39 20.32 -7.46 9.48
N GLY A 40 20.26 -7.96 10.70
CA GLY A 40 21.20 -7.63 11.78
C GLY A 40 22.47 -8.47 11.67
N LEU A 41 23.36 -8.06 10.76
CA LEU A 41 24.67 -8.68 10.55
C LEU A 41 25.77 -7.93 11.33
N PRO A 42 26.90 -8.56 11.66
CA PRO A 42 28.02 -7.94 12.37
C PRO A 42 28.59 -6.70 11.66
N GLY A 43 29.16 -5.79 12.44
CA GLY A 43 29.73 -4.51 11.97
C GLY A 43 28.79 -3.34 12.12
N SER A 44 29.26 -2.13 11.76
CA SER A 44 28.42 -0.92 11.77
C SER A 44 27.35 -1.00 10.69
N VAL A 45 26.17 -0.42 10.95
CA VAL A 45 25.00 -0.52 10.05
C VAL A 45 25.17 0.26 8.75
N ASP A 46 26.01 1.28 8.76
CA ASP A 46 26.33 2.16 7.64
C ASP A 46 27.39 1.60 6.70
N THR A 47 28.11 0.56 7.14
CA THR A 47 29.16 -0.09 6.37
C THR A 47 28.71 -1.45 5.82
N GLU A 48 29.47 -1.96 4.85
CA GLU A 48 29.25 -3.29 4.30
C GLU A 48 29.19 -4.37 5.39
N ALA A 49 28.25 -5.28 5.24
CA ALA A 49 28.03 -6.34 6.21
C ALA A 49 29.22 -7.30 6.26
N LYS A 50 29.69 -7.62 7.46
CA LYS A 50 30.71 -8.66 7.67
C LYS A 50 30.02 -10.03 7.76
N PRO A 51 30.68 -11.09 7.29
CA PRO A 51 30.20 -12.46 7.51
C PRO A 51 30.01 -12.74 8.98
N GLY A 52 28.91 -13.39 9.34
CA GLY A 52 28.64 -13.75 10.72
C GLY A 52 27.18 -14.10 11.00
N PRO A 53 26.85 -14.38 12.25
CA PRO A 53 25.52 -14.81 12.62
C PRO A 53 24.49 -13.69 12.48
N LEU A 54 23.30 -14.05 11.99
CA LEU A 54 22.16 -13.16 11.90
C LEU A 54 21.50 -12.98 13.27
N SER A 55 21.54 -11.75 13.81
CA SER A 55 21.10 -11.42 15.14
C SER A 55 19.60 -11.08 15.18
N TYR A 56 19.10 -10.32 14.20
CA TYR A 56 17.71 -9.90 14.10
C TYR A 56 17.29 -9.68 12.66
N ILE A 57 15.98 -9.62 12.45
CA ILE A 57 15.35 -9.25 11.19
C ILE A 57 14.29 -8.20 11.51
N HIS A 58 14.30 -7.06 10.79
CA HIS A 58 13.25 -6.04 10.84
C HIS A 58 12.63 -5.87 9.48
N VAL A 59 11.29 -5.68 9.44
CA VAL A 59 10.55 -5.45 8.20
C VAL A 59 9.86 -4.11 8.27
N MET A 60 10.12 -3.27 7.28
CA MET A 60 9.59 -1.91 7.17
C MET A 60 9.04 -1.64 5.79
N SER A 61 8.07 -0.73 5.69
CA SER A 61 7.52 -0.29 4.40
C SER A 61 8.47 0.67 3.70
N ALA A 62 8.42 0.71 2.38
CA ALA A 62 9.14 1.67 1.55
C ALA A 62 8.88 3.12 1.97
N HIS A 63 7.63 3.43 2.35
CA HIS A 63 7.24 4.77 2.82
C HIS A 63 8.01 5.24 4.07
N ARG A 64 8.48 4.31 4.90
CA ARG A 64 9.28 4.59 6.11
C ARG A 64 10.78 4.41 5.89
N THR A 65 11.20 4.16 4.66
CA THR A 65 12.58 3.83 4.32
C THR A 65 13.00 4.66 3.10
N PRO A 66 13.23 5.99 3.28
CA PRO A 66 13.82 6.81 2.23
C PRO A 66 15.12 6.19 1.73
N ILE A 67 15.35 6.27 0.43
CA ILE A 67 16.54 5.73 -0.24
C ILE A 67 17.51 6.85 -0.60
N GLY A 68 18.80 6.52 -0.58
CA GLY A 68 19.85 7.37 -1.15
C GLY A 68 19.88 7.31 -2.68
N PRO A 69 20.82 8.03 -3.32
CA PRO A 69 21.00 7.97 -4.76
C PRO A 69 21.32 6.55 -5.22
N ILE A 70 20.85 6.21 -6.42
CA ILE A 70 21.10 4.90 -7.03
C ILE A 70 22.55 4.81 -7.49
N ILE A 71 23.20 3.70 -7.18
CA ILE A 71 24.58 3.40 -7.59
C ILE A 71 24.58 3.10 -9.09
N ARG A 72 25.30 3.92 -9.85
CA ARG A 72 25.42 3.81 -11.32
C ARG A 72 26.81 3.30 -11.76
N ASP A 73 27.67 2.97 -10.82
CA ASP A 73 28.98 2.40 -11.12
C ASP A 73 28.81 0.93 -11.54
N LEU A 74 29.10 0.65 -12.80
CA LEU A 74 28.99 -0.69 -13.41
C LEU A 74 29.96 -1.71 -12.77
N SER A 75 31.04 -1.23 -12.13
CA SER A 75 31.99 -2.09 -11.44
C SER A 75 31.51 -2.47 -10.03
N SER A 76 30.51 -1.80 -9.51
CA SER A 76 29.99 -2.05 -8.18
C SER A 76 29.07 -3.29 -8.16
N PRO A 77 29.22 -4.19 -7.18
CA PRO A 77 28.32 -5.33 -6.99
C PRO A 77 26.90 -4.88 -6.59
N TYR A 78 26.74 -3.60 -6.23
CA TYR A 78 25.46 -3.00 -5.85
C TYR A 78 24.87 -2.10 -6.95
N PHE A 79 25.31 -2.27 -8.20
CA PHE A 79 24.75 -1.52 -9.34
C PHE A 79 23.21 -1.58 -9.37
N GLY A 80 22.56 -0.45 -9.57
CA GLY A 80 21.10 -0.33 -9.58
C GLY A 80 20.43 -0.39 -8.20
N GLN A 81 21.20 -0.46 -7.12
CA GLN A 81 20.69 -0.35 -5.75
C GLN A 81 20.94 1.05 -5.17
N PRO A 82 20.15 1.49 -4.17
CA PRO A 82 20.45 2.72 -3.44
C PRO A 82 21.79 2.61 -2.71
N SER A 83 22.52 3.72 -2.63
CA SER A 83 23.79 3.76 -1.89
C SER A 83 23.58 3.54 -0.39
N TYR A 84 22.43 3.89 0.13
CA TYR A 84 22.01 3.61 1.51
C TYR A 84 20.49 3.63 1.62
N TYR A 85 19.98 3.01 2.68
CA TYR A 85 18.57 3.09 3.10
C TYR A 85 18.51 3.86 4.40
N THR A 86 17.64 4.86 4.49
CA THR A 86 17.46 5.61 5.74
C THR A 86 16.34 4.97 6.55
N ILE A 87 16.65 4.56 7.77
CA ILE A 87 15.69 3.95 8.68
C ILE A 87 15.49 4.87 9.87
N THR A 88 14.26 5.32 10.10
CA THR A 88 13.92 6.16 11.25
C THR A 88 13.54 5.28 12.44
N GLY A 89 14.39 5.29 13.46
CA GLY A 89 14.16 4.65 14.76
C GLY A 89 13.82 5.66 15.85
N GLN A 90 13.71 5.19 17.09
CA GLN A 90 13.48 6.06 18.26
C GLN A 90 14.66 7.03 18.51
N SER A 91 15.87 6.62 18.15
CA SER A 91 17.11 7.40 18.35
C SER A 91 17.43 8.32 17.16
N GLY A 92 16.53 8.46 16.18
CA GLY A 92 16.75 9.26 14.97
C GLY A 92 16.86 8.43 13.70
N ALA A 93 17.27 9.09 12.62
CA ALA A 93 17.46 8.47 11.31
C ALA A 93 18.85 7.84 11.21
N VAL A 94 18.92 6.58 10.80
CA VAL A 94 20.16 5.82 10.62
C VAL A 94 20.27 5.40 9.17
N GLN A 95 21.44 5.59 8.58
CA GLN A 95 21.75 5.08 7.24
C GLN A 95 22.22 3.63 7.33
N VAL A 96 21.70 2.79 6.46
CA VAL A 96 21.97 1.36 6.42
C VAL A 96 22.51 1.00 5.05
N HIS A 97 23.63 0.29 5.04
CA HIS A 97 24.28 -0.15 3.80
C HIS A 97 23.42 -1.19 3.05
N PRO A 98 23.36 -1.18 1.71
CA PRO A 98 22.53 -2.10 0.92
C PRO A 98 22.80 -3.58 1.16
N SER A 99 24.02 -3.97 1.53
CA SER A 99 24.34 -5.37 1.88
C SER A 99 23.55 -5.93 3.08
N ARG A 100 22.92 -5.06 3.88
CA ARG A 100 22.13 -5.43 5.06
C ARG A 100 20.62 -5.38 4.80
N VAL A 101 20.21 -5.11 3.57
CA VAL A 101 18.83 -4.87 3.22
C VAL A 101 18.42 -5.76 2.04
N ILE A 102 17.32 -6.47 2.20
CA ILE A 102 16.66 -7.17 1.10
C ILE A 102 15.44 -6.34 0.71
N PRO A 103 15.42 -5.70 -0.47
CA PRO A 103 14.26 -4.95 -0.94
C PRO A 103 13.20 -5.90 -1.51
N PHE A 104 11.95 -5.67 -1.13
CA PHE A 104 10.76 -6.29 -1.70
C PHE A 104 10.05 -5.24 -2.52
N LYS A 105 10.22 -5.30 -3.83
CA LYS A 105 9.67 -4.33 -4.78
C LYS A 105 8.25 -4.70 -5.20
N GLY A 106 7.47 -3.70 -5.58
CA GLY A 106 6.18 -3.85 -6.23
C GLY A 106 6.29 -4.24 -7.69
N GLN A 107 5.25 -3.94 -8.47
CA GLN A 107 5.29 -4.13 -9.91
C GLN A 107 6.27 -3.15 -10.56
N PRO A 108 7.12 -3.61 -11.49
CA PRO A 108 8.08 -2.72 -12.15
C PRO A 108 7.35 -1.65 -12.97
N ILE A 109 7.78 -0.41 -12.80
CA ILE A 109 7.37 0.71 -13.63
C ILE A 109 8.40 0.87 -14.75
N ALA A 110 7.91 1.10 -15.98
CA ALA A 110 8.80 1.43 -17.09
C ALA A 110 9.39 2.84 -16.89
N ASP A 111 10.69 2.91 -16.66
CA ASP A 111 11.41 4.19 -16.62
C ASP A 111 11.81 4.58 -18.05
N LEU A 112 10.97 5.36 -18.72
CA LEU A 112 11.20 5.83 -20.08
C LEU A 112 12.29 6.91 -20.17
N TYR A 113 12.65 7.52 -19.05
CA TYR A 113 13.59 8.65 -19.02
C TYR A 113 14.89 8.32 -18.27
N GLU A 114 15.07 7.08 -17.84
CA GLU A 114 16.21 6.65 -17.00
C GLU A 114 16.47 7.61 -15.83
N SER A 115 15.38 8.09 -15.24
CA SER A 115 15.35 9.11 -14.18
C SER A 115 16.13 8.69 -12.92
N GLY A 116 16.45 7.44 -12.82
CA GLY A 116 17.40 6.71 -11.97
C GLY A 116 17.44 7.02 -10.47
N ASN A 117 16.91 8.17 -10.06
CA ASN A 117 16.84 8.60 -8.66
C ASN A 117 15.39 8.75 -8.16
N ASP A 118 14.38 8.42 -8.98
CA ASP A 118 13.00 8.44 -8.54
C ASP A 118 12.73 7.25 -7.62
N PRO A 119 12.42 7.47 -6.34
CA PRO A 119 12.09 6.39 -5.41
C PRO A 119 10.92 5.53 -5.89
N ASN A 120 9.97 6.11 -6.64
CA ASN A 120 8.81 5.38 -7.15
C ASN A 120 9.23 4.34 -8.19
N VAL A 121 10.16 4.68 -9.07
CA VAL A 121 10.72 3.73 -10.04
C VAL A 121 11.47 2.60 -9.33
N PHE A 122 12.22 2.91 -8.28
CA PHE A 122 12.94 1.89 -7.51
C PHE A 122 11.98 0.92 -6.78
N TRP A 123 10.95 1.46 -6.14
CA TRP A 123 10.01 0.64 -5.36
C TRP A 123 8.97 -0.07 -6.21
N GLY A 124 8.60 0.52 -7.35
CA GLY A 124 7.54 0.02 -8.21
C GLY A 124 6.13 0.31 -7.69
N ASP A 125 5.15 -0.05 -8.48
CA ASP A 125 3.73 0.19 -8.19
C ASP A 125 3.10 -0.91 -7.34
N SER A 126 2.01 -0.53 -6.68
CA SER A 126 1.12 -1.46 -6.00
C SER A 126 0.35 -2.32 -7.01
N VAL A 127 0.18 -3.61 -6.69
CA VAL A 127 -0.73 -4.49 -7.46
C VAL A 127 -2.19 -4.00 -7.43
N LEU A 128 -2.55 -3.16 -6.45
CA LEU A 128 -3.89 -2.58 -6.35
C LEU A 128 -4.11 -1.46 -7.37
N GLN A 129 -3.05 -0.89 -7.95
CA GLN A 129 -3.15 0.19 -8.92
C GLN A 129 -3.99 -0.21 -10.13
N SER A 130 -3.85 -1.44 -10.60
CA SER A 130 -4.63 -1.96 -11.72
C SER A 130 -6.14 -2.11 -11.41
N CYS A 131 -6.50 -2.26 -10.13
CA CYS A 131 -7.87 -2.48 -9.69
C CYS A 131 -8.57 -1.21 -9.18
N ILE A 132 -7.82 -0.12 -8.92
CA ILE A 132 -8.35 1.05 -8.22
C ILE A 132 -9.52 1.70 -8.95
N ASN A 133 -9.46 1.78 -10.29
CA ASN A 133 -10.53 2.34 -11.10
C ASN A 133 -11.80 1.48 -11.03
N ALA A 134 -11.65 0.15 -11.06
CA ALA A 134 -12.79 -0.76 -10.96
C ALA A 134 -13.47 -0.65 -9.59
N VAL A 135 -12.67 -0.56 -8.51
CA VAL A 135 -13.20 -0.37 -7.15
C VAL A 135 -13.90 0.97 -7.01
N ASN A 136 -13.30 2.05 -7.51
CA ASN A 136 -13.92 3.39 -7.47
C ASN A 136 -15.23 3.42 -8.25
N ASN A 137 -15.27 2.86 -9.46
CA ASN A 137 -16.49 2.80 -10.28
C ASN A 137 -17.58 1.97 -9.58
N ALA A 138 -17.25 0.85 -8.96
CA ALA A 138 -18.20 0.06 -8.19
C ALA A 138 -18.75 0.85 -6.99
N THR A 139 -17.91 1.59 -6.29
CA THR A 139 -18.32 2.43 -5.15
C THR A 139 -19.25 3.56 -5.61
N ILE A 140 -18.94 4.23 -6.72
CA ILE A 140 -19.79 5.27 -7.30
C ILE A 140 -21.15 4.69 -7.68
N ALA A 141 -21.18 3.57 -8.42
CA ALA A 141 -22.43 2.92 -8.82
C ALA A 141 -23.28 2.52 -7.60
N GLN A 142 -22.67 1.99 -6.53
CA GLN A 142 -23.41 1.67 -5.30
C GLN A 142 -24.02 2.91 -4.64
N ASN A 143 -23.29 4.02 -4.60
CA ASN A 143 -23.78 5.28 -4.03
C ASN A 143 -24.92 5.87 -4.87
N GLU A 144 -24.82 5.81 -6.19
CA GLU A 144 -25.88 6.26 -7.10
C GLU A 144 -27.15 5.43 -6.97
N ILE A 145 -27.01 4.08 -6.88
CA ILE A 145 -28.16 3.20 -6.64
C ILE A 145 -28.82 3.52 -5.29
N ALA A 146 -28.03 3.74 -4.23
CA ALA A 146 -28.58 4.11 -2.92
C ALA A 146 -29.31 5.46 -2.96
N SER A 147 -28.79 6.43 -3.71
CA SER A 147 -29.46 7.73 -3.94
C SER A 147 -30.75 7.55 -4.70
N LEU A 148 -30.78 6.79 -5.79
CA LEU A 148 -31.98 6.50 -6.57
C LEU A 148 -33.07 5.82 -5.72
N ILE A 149 -32.69 4.87 -4.85
CA ILE A 149 -33.62 4.22 -3.93
C ILE A 149 -34.20 5.23 -2.93
N ALA A 150 -33.38 6.18 -2.46
CA ALA A 150 -33.85 7.24 -1.56
C ALA A 150 -34.80 8.23 -2.25
N GLU A 151 -34.51 8.57 -3.51
CA GLU A 151 -35.32 9.46 -4.33
C GLU A 151 -36.63 8.79 -4.86
N ALA A 152 -36.63 7.46 -4.99
CA ALA A 152 -37.80 6.68 -5.43
C ALA A 152 -38.91 6.62 -4.39
N LYS A 153 -38.81 7.34 -3.27
CA LYS A 153 -39.91 7.57 -2.35
C LYS A 153 -40.98 8.45 -3.03
N VAL A 154 -41.98 7.80 -3.58
CA VAL A 154 -43.16 8.50 -4.08
C VAL A 154 -44.06 8.79 -2.88
N ASP A 155 -44.11 10.03 -2.45
CA ASP A 155 -45.11 10.50 -1.47
C ASP A 155 -46.44 10.60 -2.18
N VAL A 156 -47.31 9.64 -1.92
CA VAL A 156 -48.72 9.67 -2.48
C VAL A 156 -49.61 10.44 -1.53
N TYR A 157 -49.96 11.64 -1.93
CA TYR A 157 -50.98 12.43 -1.22
C TYR A 157 -52.39 12.09 -1.76
N SER A 158 -53.19 11.47 -0.95
CA SER A 158 -54.60 11.23 -1.27
C SER A 158 -55.45 12.43 -0.82
N VAL A 159 -55.90 13.20 -1.78
CA VAL A 159 -56.80 14.33 -1.52
C VAL A 159 -58.21 13.95 -1.92
N SER A 160 -59.12 13.78 -0.95
CA SER A 160 -60.53 13.52 -1.21
C SER A 160 -61.18 14.69 -1.93
N ARG A 161 -61.90 14.41 -3.02
CA ARG A 161 -62.59 15.41 -3.87
C ARG A 161 -61.66 16.40 -4.58
N LEU A 162 -60.44 16.00 -4.94
CA LEU A 162 -59.50 16.85 -5.68
C LEU A 162 -60.14 17.36 -7.00
N ALA A 163 -60.85 16.52 -7.72
CA ALA A 163 -61.54 16.90 -8.95
C ALA A 163 -62.60 18.01 -8.73
N ASP A 164 -63.36 17.91 -7.65
CA ASP A 164 -64.36 18.92 -7.31
C ASP A 164 -63.73 20.25 -6.89
N MET A 165 -62.57 20.21 -6.27
CA MET A 165 -61.83 21.41 -5.86
C MET A 165 -61.21 22.12 -7.08
N LEU A 166 -60.68 21.39 -8.05
CA LEU A 166 -60.09 21.96 -9.27
C LEU A 166 -61.13 22.60 -10.21
N LEU A 167 -62.42 22.20 -10.12
CA LEU A 167 -63.48 22.75 -10.91
C LEU A 167 -64.05 24.06 -10.32
N GLN A 168 -63.62 24.50 -9.15
CA GLN A 168 -64.00 25.80 -8.57
C GLN A 168 -63.10 26.91 -9.10
N ASP A 169 -63.64 28.13 -9.28
CA ASP A 169 -62.92 29.30 -9.86
C ASP A 169 -61.57 29.69 -9.21
N ASN A 170 -61.27 29.14 -8.03
CA ASN A 170 -60.00 29.33 -7.31
C ASN A 170 -59.32 27.98 -6.94
N GLY A 171 -59.58 26.93 -7.68
CA GLY A 171 -59.12 25.57 -7.37
C GLY A 171 -57.61 25.45 -7.19
N ASP A 172 -56.81 26.08 -8.05
CA ASP A 172 -55.38 26.05 -8.01
C ASP A 172 -54.80 26.69 -6.73
N ALA A 173 -55.40 27.79 -6.25
CA ALA A 173 -54.97 28.46 -5.03
C ALA A 173 -55.29 27.63 -3.76
N ILE A 174 -56.40 26.90 -3.77
CA ILE A 174 -56.82 26.03 -2.66
C ILE A 174 -55.91 24.80 -2.57
N VAL A 175 -55.57 24.22 -3.71
CA VAL A 175 -54.64 23.09 -3.78
C VAL A 175 -53.24 23.50 -3.32
N ALA A 176 -52.70 24.62 -3.83
CA ALA A 176 -51.38 25.13 -3.45
C ALA A 176 -51.27 25.40 -1.93
N LYS A 177 -52.34 25.88 -1.29
CA LYS A 177 -52.35 26.16 0.15
C LYS A 177 -52.37 24.90 1.04
N ARG A 178 -52.73 23.74 0.51
CA ARG A 178 -52.76 22.46 1.24
C ARG A 178 -51.41 21.69 1.16
N PHE A 179 -50.57 22.06 0.21
CA PHE A 179 -49.27 21.44 0.01
C PHE A 179 -48.10 22.32 0.52
N GLN A 180 -48.33 23.41 1.19
CA GLN A 180 -47.40 24.17 2.02
C GLN A 180 -47.43 23.66 3.48
#